data_0ab4ce2fad89d7dea27a5f4adb659655
#
_entry.id   0ab4ce2fad89d7dea27a5f4adb659655
#
_cell.length_a   1.000
_cell.length_b   1.000
_cell.length_c   1.000
_cell.angle_alpha   90.00
_cell.angle_beta   90.00
_cell.angle_gamma   90.00
#
_symmetry.space_group_name_H-M   'P 1'
#
loop_
_entity.id
_entity.type
_entity.pdbx_description
1 polymer ?
#
loop_
_entity_poly.entity_id
_entity_poly.type
_entity_poly.pdbx_seq_one_letter_code
_entity_poly.pdbx_strand_id
1 'polypeptide(L)'
;MTRETTHCFAADLGGTKLAAAMADARGHIVAELTEPTDPRGGAYVAEQIAACADKLAQAARIEAVRVRHFMVGVPGAIDPHTGRVSLTPNIAGLQDFDVLGYLRDRFGADVAIENDVNLAMLGEQTLGCASRCRNAAFLALGTGAGLGLLIDGKLFRGARGMAGEIADLPIGRDPTSQTPSAHNAFELEVGSLAIVERYRRQGGTAAATVRDIFRLLEEGDEVAAAVLDTTARWVAVAVATLQSLLDLELIVFGGSIGVRPELYARVQRVLPAIFSRPVAIAPSQLGDRAGLIGAVCAAAQALRQHQEPAQRTAAAASHPAARDGSAECRPGE
;
A
#
# COMPACT_ATOMS: atom_id res chain seq x y z
N MET A 1 5.62 34.03 -18.16
CA MET A 1 5.88 32.62 -18.49
C MET A 1 5.01 31.76 -17.57
N THR A 2 3.97 31.16 -18.10
CA THR A 2 3.14 30.21 -17.36
C THR A 2 4.04 29.02 -16.96
N ARG A 3 4.17 28.75 -15.67
CA ARG A 3 4.89 27.56 -15.18
C ARG A 3 4.24 26.34 -15.84
N GLU A 4 5.00 25.62 -16.63
CA GLU A 4 4.56 24.37 -17.21
C GLU A 4 4.24 23.39 -16.09
N THR A 5 2.97 22.96 -16.03
CA THR A 5 2.51 22.03 -14.99
C THR A 5 3.10 20.65 -15.28
N THR A 6 3.94 20.15 -14.38
CA THR A 6 4.46 18.79 -14.42
C THR A 6 3.48 17.85 -13.70
N HIS A 7 3.42 16.62 -14.17
CA HIS A 7 2.51 15.59 -13.68
C HIS A 7 3.27 14.35 -13.23
N CYS A 8 2.61 13.52 -12.43
CA CYS A 8 3.06 12.20 -12.06
C CYS A 8 2.01 11.15 -12.42
N PHE A 9 2.47 9.94 -12.67
CA PHE A 9 1.64 8.77 -12.84
C PHE A 9 1.71 7.92 -11.57
N ALA A 10 0.59 7.37 -11.16
CA ALA A 10 0.48 6.45 -10.03
C ALA A 10 -0.34 5.23 -10.43
N ALA A 11 0.06 4.05 -10.00
CA ALA A 11 -0.69 2.83 -10.20
C ALA A 11 -0.68 1.96 -8.95
N ASP A 12 -1.75 1.23 -8.74
CA ASP A 12 -1.92 0.22 -7.70
C ASP A 12 -2.29 -1.10 -8.37
N LEU A 13 -1.32 -2.02 -8.41
CA LEU A 13 -1.45 -3.31 -9.06
C LEU A 13 -1.88 -4.36 -8.03
N GLY A 14 -3.11 -4.80 -8.11
CA GLY A 14 -3.59 -5.97 -7.38
C GLY A 14 -3.66 -7.22 -8.24
N GLY A 15 -3.89 -8.38 -7.63
CA GLY A 15 -4.01 -9.65 -8.36
C GLY A 15 -5.22 -9.73 -9.32
N THR A 16 -6.23 -8.87 -9.17
CA THR A 16 -7.47 -8.90 -9.96
C THR A 16 -7.78 -7.59 -10.67
N LYS A 17 -7.24 -6.47 -10.20
CA LYS A 17 -7.45 -5.14 -10.77
C LYS A 17 -6.17 -4.34 -10.76
N LEU A 18 -5.97 -3.53 -11.78
CA LEU A 18 -4.99 -2.46 -11.86
C LEU A 18 -5.74 -1.13 -11.83
N ALA A 19 -5.52 -0.32 -10.80
CA ALA A 19 -6.03 1.04 -10.72
C ALA A 19 -4.89 2.02 -11.03
N ALA A 20 -5.12 3.03 -11.85
CA ALA A 20 -4.11 4.00 -12.22
C ALA A 20 -4.66 5.42 -12.27
N ALA A 21 -3.82 6.40 -11.97
CA ALA A 21 -4.17 7.81 -11.98
C ALA A 21 -3.00 8.67 -12.51
N MET A 22 -3.38 9.77 -13.15
CA MET A 22 -2.50 10.88 -13.47
C MET A 22 -2.82 12.03 -12.51
N ALA A 23 -1.79 12.63 -11.88
CA ALA A 23 -1.99 13.70 -10.91
C ALA A 23 -0.99 14.86 -11.11
N ASP A 24 -1.34 16.03 -10.59
CA ASP A 24 -0.44 17.17 -10.51
C ASP A 24 0.52 17.08 -9.30
N ALA A 25 1.45 18.02 -9.18
CA ALA A 25 2.41 18.07 -8.07
C ALA A 25 1.76 18.29 -6.69
N ARG A 26 0.48 18.65 -6.63
CA ARG A 26 -0.28 18.78 -5.38
C ARG A 26 -1.01 17.49 -5.01
N GLY A 27 -0.99 16.49 -5.90
CA GLY A 27 -1.70 15.23 -5.74
C GLY A 27 -3.17 15.30 -6.19
N HIS A 28 -3.57 16.34 -6.92
CA HIS A 28 -4.91 16.38 -7.52
C HIS A 28 -4.94 15.44 -8.72
N ILE A 29 -5.82 14.45 -8.68
CA ILE A 29 -6.03 13.50 -9.76
C ILE A 29 -6.73 14.21 -10.91
N VAL A 30 -6.13 14.21 -12.10
CA VAL A 30 -6.66 14.82 -13.32
C VAL A 30 -7.26 13.81 -14.27
N ALA A 31 -6.87 12.55 -14.17
CA ALA A 31 -7.48 11.41 -14.86
C ALA A 31 -7.22 10.13 -14.07
N GLU A 32 -8.18 9.21 -14.10
CA GLU A 32 -8.02 7.88 -13.48
C GLU A 32 -8.73 6.81 -14.31
N LEU A 33 -8.26 5.58 -14.20
CA LEU A 33 -8.89 4.40 -14.79
C LEU A 33 -8.68 3.17 -13.90
N THR A 34 -9.51 2.17 -14.10
CA THR A 34 -9.35 0.85 -13.48
C THR A 34 -9.64 -0.21 -14.53
N GLU A 35 -8.75 -1.19 -14.64
CA GLU A 35 -8.87 -2.32 -15.56
C GLU A 35 -8.64 -3.64 -14.81
N PRO A 36 -9.17 -4.78 -15.28
CA PRO A 36 -8.76 -6.08 -14.79
C PRO A 36 -7.25 -6.29 -14.98
N THR A 37 -6.56 -6.87 -14.00
CA THR A 37 -5.15 -7.24 -14.14
C THR A 37 -4.99 -8.29 -15.23
N ASP A 38 -3.98 -8.14 -16.08
CA ASP A 38 -3.70 -9.11 -17.13
C ASP A 38 -3.32 -10.47 -16.51
N PRO A 39 -4.11 -11.53 -16.75
CA PRO A 39 -3.90 -12.82 -16.10
C PRO A 39 -2.62 -13.54 -16.54
N ARG A 40 -1.98 -13.08 -17.62
CA ARG A 40 -0.70 -13.63 -18.09
C ARG A 40 0.47 -13.22 -17.19
N GLY A 41 0.33 -12.13 -16.43
CA GLY A 41 1.34 -11.67 -15.47
C GLY A 41 2.64 -11.15 -16.10
N GLY A 42 3.73 -11.12 -15.34
CA GLY A 42 5.08 -10.81 -15.81
C GLY A 42 5.16 -9.56 -16.69
N ALA A 43 5.74 -9.71 -17.89
CA ALA A 43 5.89 -8.63 -18.87
C ALA A 43 4.55 -8.01 -19.31
N TYR A 44 3.48 -8.82 -19.40
CA TYR A 44 2.17 -8.32 -19.84
C TYR A 44 1.55 -7.32 -18.86
N VAL A 45 1.78 -7.53 -17.57
CA VAL A 45 1.35 -6.56 -16.54
C VAL A 45 2.18 -5.28 -16.63
N ALA A 46 3.48 -5.36 -16.89
CA ALA A 46 4.33 -4.19 -17.09
C ALA A 46 3.90 -3.40 -18.34
N GLU A 47 3.59 -4.08 -19.45
CA GLU A 47 3.01 -3.48 -20.65
C GLU A 47 1.64 -2.83 -20.37
N GLN A 48 0.80 -3.49 -19.56
CA GLN A 48 -0.50 -2.94 -19.17
C GLN A 48 -0.34 -1.65 -18.36
N ILE A 49 0.58 -1.61 -17.40
CA ILE A 49 0.89 -0.38 -16.63
C ILE A 49 1.32 0.74 -17.55
N ALA A 50 2.22 0.44 -18.51
CA ALA A 50 2.67 1.41 -19.50
C ALA A 50 1.52 1.93 -20.38
N ALA A 51 0.66 1.03 -20.86
CA ALA A 51 -0.50 1.39 -21.66
C ALA A 51 -1.51 2.25 -20.86
N CYS A 52 -1.70 1.99 -19.56
CA CYS A 52 -2.53 2.83 -18.71
C CYS A 52 -1.96 4.25 -18.58
N ALA A 53 -0.64 4.41 -18.46
CA ALA A 53 0.00 5.73 -18.43
C ALA A 53 -0.23 6.49 -19.73
N ASP A 54 -0.05 5.85 -20.89
CA ASP A 54 -0.30 6.46 -22.21
C ASP A 54 -1.78 6.86 -22.38
N LYS A 55 -2.73 5.99 -22.00
CA LYS A 55 -4.17 6.28 -22.06
C LYS A 55 -4.54 7.49 -21.19
N LEU A 56 -4.02 7.54 -19.95
CA LEU A 56 -4.31 8.63 -19.03
C LEU A 56 -3.69 9.95 -19.46
N ALA A 57 -2.45 9.94 -19.98
CA ALA A 57 -1.81 11.13 -20.55
C ALA A 57 -2.61 11.68 -21.74
N GLN A 58 -3.07 10.80 -22.63
CA GLN A 58 -3.92 11.19 -23.75
C GLN A 58 -5.28 11.76 -23.29
N ALA A 59 -5.96 11.08 -22.36
CA ALA A 59 -7.25 11.53 -21.83
C ALA A 59 -7.16 12.90 -21.14
N ALA A 60 -6.09 13.14 -20.38
CA ALA A 60 -5.81 14.40 -19.71
C ALA A 60 -5.18 15.46 -20.63
N ARG A 61 -4.88 15.14 -21.89
CA ARG A 61 -4.16 16.01 -22.84
C ARG A 61 -2.80 16.49 -22.32
N ILE A 62 -2.09 15.58 -21.65
CA ILE A 62 -0.77 15.83 -21.09
C ILE A 62 0.27 15.24 -22.05
N GLU A 63 1.26 16.03 -22.44
CA GLU A 63 2.41 15.53 -23.19
C GLU A 63 3.23 14.57 -22.33
N ALA A 64 3.66 13.43 -22.88
CA ALA A 64 4.40 12.40 -22.13
C ALA A 64 5.65 12.95 -21.44
N VAL A 65 6.35 13.90 -22.06
CA VAL A 65 7.53 14.58 -21.49
C VAL A 65 7.23 15.37 -20.21
N ARG A 66 5.96 15.66 -19.94
CA ARG A 66 5.51 16.36 -18.70
C ARG A 66 5.21 15.41 -17.55
N VAL A 67 5.16 14.11 -17.78
CA VAL A 67 5.04 13.09 -16.73
C VAL A 67 6.46 12.77 -16.27
N ARG A 68 6.82 13.24 -15.08
CA ARG A 68 8.21 13.24 -14.61
C ARG A 68 8.49 12.19 -13.55
N HIS A 69 7.47 11.66 -12.92
CA HIS A 69 7.61 10.65 -11.87
C HIS A 69 6.52 9.59 -11.98
N PHE A 70 6.90 8.35 -11.79
CA PHE A 70 6.02 7.19 -11.79
C PHE A 70 6.15 6.47 -10.45
N MET A 71 5.02 6.22 -9.79
CA MET A 71 4.94 5.39 -8.59
C MET A 71 4.01 4.22 -8.87
N VAL A 72 4.51 3.00 -8.72
CA VAL A 72 3.72 1.79 -8.98
C VAL A 72 3.71 0.94 -7.72
N GLY A 73 2.52 0.75 -7.15
CA GLY A 73 2.25 -0.24 -6.11
C GLY A 73 2.23 -1.64 -6.73
N VAL A 74 2.97 -2.55 -6.16
CA VAL A 74 3.01 -3.95 -6.58
C VAL A 74 2.83 -4.87 -5.36
N PRO A 75 2.15 -6.01 -5.48
CA PRO A 75 2.11 -6.99 -4.41
C PRO A 75 3.47 -7.63 -4.19
N GLY A 76 3.76 -8.01 -2.94
CA GLY A 76 4.99 -8.71 -2.56
C GLY A 76 6.07 -7.80 -1.98
N ALA A 77 7.19 -8.41 -1.60
CA ALA A 77 8.34 -7.72 -1.02
C ALA A 77 9.24 -7.14 -2.09
N ILE A 78 9.71 -5.92 -1.87
CA ILE A 78 10.62 -5.22 -2.78
C ILE A 78 11.99 -5.08 -2.10
N ASP A 79 13.00 -5.66 -2.69
CA ASP A 79 14.38 -5.52 -2.23
C ASP A 79 14.82 -4.04 -2.40
N PRO A 80 15.17 -3.33 -1.32
CA PRO A 80 15.49 -1.91 -1.38
C PRO A 80 16.79 -1.59 -2.12
N HIS A 81 17.66 -2.58 -2.35
CA HIS A 81 18.95 -2.40 -3.04
C HIS A 81 18.85 -2.68 -4.53
N THR A 82 18.04 -3.65 -4.92
CA THR A 82 17.95 -4.11 -6.32
C THR A 82 16.66 -3.67 -7.00
N GLY A 83 15.60 -3.32 -6.24
CA GLY A 83 14.26 -3.07 -6.75
C GLY A 83 13.54 -4.32 -7.26
N ARG A 84 14.09 -5.52 -7.03
CA ARG A 84 13.44 -6.77 -7.44
C ARG A 84 12.25 -7.06 -6.55
N VAL A 85 11.18 -7.52 -7.18
CA VAL A 85 9.95 -7.95 -6.52
C VAL A 85 10.02 -9.46 -6.24
N SER A 86 9.57 -9.88 -5.07
CA SER A 86 9.47 -11.27 -4.64
C SER A 86 8.17 -11.50 -3.89
N LEU A 87 7.85 -12.76 -3.59
CA LEU A 87 6.63 -13.12 -2.84
C LEU A 87 5.35 -12.63 -3.52
N THR A 88 5.21 -12.87 -4.83
CA THR A 88 4.05 -12.43 -5.64
C THR A 88 3.15 -13.59 -6.09
N PRO A 89 2.56 -14.38 -5.17
CA PRO A 89 1.80 -15.58 -5.54
C PRO A 89 0.56 -15.27 -6.39
N ASN A 90 0.04 -14.05 -6.30
CA ASN A 90 -1.21 -13.64 -6.93
C ASN A 90 -1.05 -13.11 -8.37
N ILE A 91 0.20 -12.95 -8.87
CA ILE A 91 0.48 -12.50 -10.24
C ILE A 91 1.57 -13.37 -10.83
N ALA A 92 1.20 -14.20 -11.81
CA ALA A 92 2.09 -15.15 -12.45
C ALA A 92 3.34 -14.44 -13.04
N GLY A 93 4.54 -14.99 -12.82
CA GLY A 93 5.77 -14.52 -13.41
C GLY A 93 6.20 -13.08 -13.07
N LEU A 94 5.54 -12.40 -12.14
CA LEU A 94 5.93 -11.03 -11.76
C LEU A 94 7.30 -10.99 -11.08
N GLN A 95 7.60 -11.96 -10.22
CA GLN A 95 8.91 -12.08 -9.54
C GLN A 95 10.08 -12.38 -10.49
N ASP A 96 9.79 -12.92 -11.68
CA ASP A 96 10.78 -13.29 -12.68
C ASP A 96 11.02 -12.18 -13.72
N PHE A 97 10.28 -11.08 -13.62
CA PHE A 97 10.33 -9.95 -14.54
C PHE A 97 10.79 -8.65 -13.85
N ASP A 98 11.71 -7.94 -14.48
CA ASP A 98 12.18 -6.63 -14.00
C ASP A 98 11.20 -5.51 -14.41
N VAL A 99 10.11 -5.37 -13.64
CA VAL A 99 9.09 -4.35 -13.86
C VAL A 99 9.69 -2.94 -13.77
N LEU A 100 10.58 -2.71 -12.80
CA LEU A 100 11.19 -1.40 -12.58
C LEU A 100 12.09 -1.00 -13.75
N GLY A 101 12.97 -1.92 -14.20
CA GLY A 101 13.82 -1.70 -15.37
C GLY A 101 13.02 -1.44 -16.63
N TYR A 102 12.01 -2.27 -16.91
CA TYR A 102 11.13 -2.10 -18.05
C TYR A 102 10.46 -0.71 -18.10
N LEU A 103 9.89 -0.25 -16.97
CA LEU A 103 9.21 1.03 -16.92
C LEU A 103 10.19 2.22 -17.05
N ARG A 104 11.40 2.10 -16.46
CA ARG A 104 12.47 3.09 -16.64
C ARG A 104 12.90 3.22 -18.10
N ASP A 105 13.14 2.11 -18.77
CA ASP A 105 13.53 2.08 -20.17
C ASP A 105 12.41 2.64 -21.07
N ARG A 106 11.15 2.32 -20.76
CA ARG A 106 9.99 2.75 -21.55
C ARG A 106 9.73 4.25 -21.46
N PHE A 107 9.90 4.85 -20.29
CA PHE A 107 9.48 6.25 -20.06
C PHE A 107 10.64 7.23 -19.94
N GLY A 108 11.87 6.77 -19.68
CA GLY A 108 13.02 7.65 -19.45
C GLY A 108 12.81 8.63 -18.30
N ALA A 109 11.87 8.31 -17.39
CA ALA A 109 11.46 9.13 -16.26
C ALA A 109 11.93 8.51 -14.94
N ASP A 110 11.78 9.25 -13.84
CA ASP A 110 12.00 8.72 -12.50
C ASP A 110 10.86 7.77 -12.13
N VAL A 111 11.18 6.48 -12.02
CA VAL A 111 10.23 5.41 -11.70
C VAL A 111 10.60 4.77 -10.38
N ALA A 112 9.64 4.72 -9.46
CA ALA A 112 9.72 4.01 -8.20
C ALA A 112 8.61 2.96 -8.11
N ILE A 113 8.92 1.85 -7.44
CA ILE A 113 7.95 0.83 -7.06
C ILE A 113 7.90 0.71 -5.54
N GLU A 114 6.74 0.38 -5.01
CA GLU A 114 6.52 0.16 -3.58
C GLU A 114 5.51 -0.97 -3.39
N ASN A 115 5.54 -1.63 -2.23
CA ASN A 115 4.50 -2.58 -1.87
C ASN A 115 3.13 -1.90 -1.79
N ASP A 116 2.08 -2.55 -2.30
CA ASP A 116 0.70 -2.04 -2.38
C ASP A 116 0.11 -1.70 -1.00
N VAL A 117 0.38 -2.54 0.02
CA VAL A 117 -0.11 -2.32 1.39
C VAL A 117 0.67 -1.20 2.10
N ASN A 118 1.96 -1.03 1.80
CA ASN A 118 2.74 0.12 2.24
C ASN A 118 2.17 1.43 1.67
N LEU A 119 1.79 1.43 0.39
CA LEU A 119 1.12 2.59 -0.22
C LEU A 119 -0.24 2.83 0.42
N ALA A 120 -1.02 1.79 0.73
CA ALA A 120 -2.27 1.95 1.45
C ALA A 120 -2.07 2.60 2.84
N MET A 121 -1.03 2.20 3.58
CA MET A 121 -0.65 2.86 4.84
C MET A 121 -0.29 4.35 4.63
N LEU A 122 0.47 4.64 3.58
CA LEU A 122 0.84 6.02 3.24
C LEU A 122 -0.39 6.86 2.86
N GLY A 123 -1.34 6.28 2.14
CA GLY A 123 -2.62 6.93 1.81
C GLY A 123 -3.39 7.31 3.07
N GLU A 124 -3.58 6.38 3.99
CA GLU A 124 -4.26 6.63 5.26
C GLU A 124 -3.50 7.62 6.16
N GLN A 125 -2.18 7.62 6.13
CA GLN A 125 -1.36 8.60 6.84
C GLN A 125 -1.46 10.00 6.22
N THR A 126 -1.65 10.12 4.91
CA THR A 126 -1.67 11.42 4.24
C THR A 126 -3.07 12.04 4.22
N LEU A 127 -4.09 11.25 3.88
CA LEU A 127 -5.45 11.73 3.61
C LEU A 127 -6.56 10.97 4.37
N GLY A 128 -6.19 9.92 5.13
CA GLY A 128 -7.15 9.07 5.81
C GLY A 128 -7.12 9.19 7.34
N CYS A 129 -7.58 8.11 8.00
CA CYS A 129 -7.77 8.07 9.46
C CYS A 129 -6.46 8.06 10.26
N ALA A 130 -5.31 7.75 9.65
CA ALA A 130 -4.00 7.76 10.30
C ALA A 130 -3.23 9.09 10.14
N SER A 131 -3.88 10.17 9.68
CA SER A 131 -3.21 11.44 9.33
C SER A 131 -2.51 12.15 10.50
N ARG A 132 -2.84 11.79 11.74
CA ARG A 132 -2.22 12.34 12.96
C ARG A 132 -1.26 11.37 13.63
N CYS A 133 -1.12 10.15 13.10
CA CYS A 133 -0.30 9.11 13.68
C CYS A 133 1.14 9.18 13.17
N ARG A 134 2.07 8.88 14.05
CA ARG A 134 3.48 8.66 13.72
C ARG A 134 3.82 7.17 13.71
N ASN A 135 3.13 6.37 14.51
CA ASN A 135 3.30 4.92 14.61
C ASN A 135 1.95 4.25 14.37
N ALA A 136 1.76 3.69 13.20
CA ALA A 136 0.51 3.08 12.81
C ALA A 136 0.75 1.87 11.91
N ALA A 137 -0.27 1.04 11.74
CA ALA A 137 -0.24 -0.06 10.80
C ALA A 137 -1.51 -0.10 9.94
N PHE A 138 -1.37 -0.54 8.71
CA PHE A 138 -2.49 -0.88 7.82
C PHE A 138 -2.54 -2.39 7.65
N LEU A 139 -3.52 -3.03 8.25
CA LEU A 139 -3.75 -4.47 8.17
C LEU A 139 -4.77 -4.77 7.06
N ALA A 140 -4.28 -5.23 5.92
CA ALA A 140 -5.10 -5.63 4.79
C ALA A 140 -5.53 -7.09 4.93
N LEU A 141 -6.84 -7.35 4.95
CA LEU A 141 -7.43 -8.70 4.94
C LEU A 141 -8.33 -8.82 3.71
N GLY A 142 -8.03 -9.79 2.87
CA GLY A 142 -8.71 -10.01 1.59
C GLY A 142 -8.48 -11.41 1.05
N THR A 143 -7.99 -11.54 -0.19
CA THR A 143 -7.52 -12.83 -0.72
C THR A 143 -6.46 -13.41 0.19
N GLY A 144 -5.48 -12.57 0.56
CA GLY A 144 -4.44 -12.87 1.54
C GLY A 144 -4.47 -11.90 2.73
N ALA A 145 -3.33 -11.82 3.44
CA ALA A 145 -3.09 -10.92 4.54
C ALA A 145 -1.80 -10.12 4.32
N GLY A 146 -1.88 -8.80 4.40
CA GLY A 146 -0.72 -7.90 4.27
C GLY A 146 -0.70 -6.85 5.39
N LEU A 147 0.47 -6.28 5.64
CA LEU A 147 0.66 -5.25 6.66
C LEU A 147 1.61 -4.16 6.15
N GLY A 148 1.16 -2.92 6.16
CA GLY A 148 2.00 -1.75 5.97
C GLY A 148 2.30 -1.10 7.32
N LEU A 149 3.56 -0.76 7.57
CA LEU A 149 4.00 -0.19 8.84
C LEU A 149 4.47 1.25 8.68
N LEU A 150 3.97 2.11 9.54
CA LEU A 150 4.45 3.48 9.73
C LEU A 150 5.13 3.56 11.10
N ILE A 151 6.42 3.90 11.13
CA ILE A 151 7.18 4.10 12.37
C ILE A 151 7.87 5.46 12.29
N ASP A 152 7.73 6.26 13.33
CA ASP A 152 8.23 7.64 13.38
C ASP A 152 7.80 8.52 12.19
N GLY A 153 6.60 8.29 11.67
CA GLY A 153 6.03 9.01 10.53
C GLY A 153 6.61 8.61 9.17
N LYS A 154 7.31 7.47 9.09
CA LYS A 154 7.90 6.94 7.85
C LYS A 154 7.50 5.49 7.64
N LEU A 155 7.31 5.09 6.38
CA LEU A 155 7.13 3.69 6.03
C LEU A 155 8.33 2.86 6.49
N PHE A 156 8.05 1.80 7.23
CA PHE A 156 9.06 0.88 7.73
C PHE A 156 9.09 -0.38 6.87
N ARG A 157 10.13 -0.51 6.05
CA ARG A 157 10.31 -1.60 5.08
C ARG A 157 11.18 -2.74 5.60
N GLY A 158 11.90 -2.51 6.71
CA GLY A 158 12.90 -3.45 7.20
C GLY A 158 14.18 -3.50 6.33
N ALA A 159 15.11 -4.33 6.74
CA ALA A 159 16.43 -4.41 6.11
C ALA A 159 16.39 -4.99 4.67
N ARG A 160 15.37 -5.79 4.35
CA ARG A 160 15.23 -6.51 3.08
C ARG A 160 13.90 -6.20 2.37
N GLY A 161 13.16 -5.19 2.80
CA GLY A 161 11.84 -4.89 2.27
C GLY A 161 10.74 -5.84 2.71
N MET A 162 11.00 -6.70 3.70
CA MET A 162 10.08 -7.75 4.16
C MET A 162 9.35 -7.42 5.48
N ALA A 163 9.52 -6.20 6.01
CA ALA A 163 8.74 -5.79 7.17
C ALA A 163 7.27 -5.68 6.78
N GLY A 164 6.40 -6.32 7.55
CA GLY A 164 4.97 -6.36 7.23
C GLY A 164 4.51 -7.64 6.52
N GLU A 165 5.37 -8.63 6.29
CA GLU A 165 4.96 -9.94 5.78
C GLU A 165 4.19 -10.74 6.86
N ILE A 166 3.01 -10.19 7.23
CA ILE A 166 2.19 -10.72 8.32
C ILE A 166 1.54 -12.06 7.97
N ALA A 167 1.42 -12.37 6.69
CA ALA A 167 0.94 -13.67 6.24
C ALA A 167 1.70 -14.83 6.91
N ASP A 168 3.01 -14.66 7.09
CA ASP A 168 3.92 -15.65 7.67
C ASP A 168 3.93 -15.66 9.21
N LEU A 169 3.15 -14.78 9.88
CA LEU A 169 3.12 -14.76 11.34
C LEU A 169 2.73 -16.16 11.88
N PRO A 170 3.56 -16.81 12.71
CA PRO A 170 3.39 -18.22 13.10
C PRO A 170 2.32 -18.40 14.18
N ILE A 171 1.08 -18.04 13.85
CA ILE A 171 -0.10 -18.19 14.70
C ILE A 171 -1.15 -19.02 13.99
N GLY A 172 -2.00 -19.71 14.77
CA GLY A 172 -3.11 -20.51 14.25
C GLY A 172 -2.76 -21.96 13.99
N ARG A 173 -1.54 -22.27 13.62
CA ARG A 173 -1.07 -23.62 13.33
C ARG A 173 0.19 -23.94 14.13
N ASP A 174 0.52 -25.23 14.19
CA ASP A 174 1.79 -25.66 14.77
C ASP A 174 2.94 -25.17 13.87
N PRO A 175 3.75 -24.19 14.32
CA PRO A 175 4.83 -23.64 13.50
C PRO A 175 5.99 -24.63 13.33
N THR A 176 6.02 -25.72 14.11
CA THR A 176 7.05 -26.78 14.00
C THR A 176 6.65 -27.88 13.02
N SER A 177 5.43 -27.83 12.48
CA SER A 177 4.97 -28.76 11.48
C SER A 177 5.81 -28.61 10.19
N GLN A 178 6.45 -29.69 9.74
CA GLN A 178 7.26 -29.71 8.53
C GLN A 178 6.42 -29.78 7.23
N THR A 179 5.12 -29.53 7.31
CA THR A 179 4.28 -29.49 6.11
C THR A 179 4.54 -28.19 5.34
N PRO A 180 4.49 -28.21 3.98
CA PRO A 180 4.61 -26.99 3.18
C PRO A 180 3.61 -25.87 3.54
N SER A 181 2.54 -26.22 4.27
CA SER A 181 1.56 -25.29 4.79
C SER A 181 2.01 -24.53 6.07
N ALA A 182 3.24 -24.71 6.54
CA ALA A 182 3.80 -23.90 7.64
C ALA A 182 4.10 -22.45 7.23
N HIS A 183 4.28 -22.22 5.92
CA HIS A 183 4.35 -20.87 5.37
C HIS A 183 2.96 -20.24 5.30
N ASN A 184 2.87 -18.94 5.48
CA ASN A 184 1.63 -18.16 5.49
C ASN A 184 0.62 -18.61 6.58
N ALA A 185 1.12 -18.95 7.77
CA ALA A 185 0.30 -19.54 8.83
C ALA A 185 -0.89 -18.64 9.22
N PHE A 186 -0.67 -17.35 9.36
CA PHE A 186 -1.74 -16.39 9.64
C PHE A 186 -2.72 -16.27 8.47
N GLU A 187 -2.24 -16.15 7.24
CA GLU A 187 -3.10 -16.05 6.05
C GLU A 187 -4.02 -17.25 5.92
N LEU A 188 -3.53 -18.45 6.23
CA LEU A 188 -4.30 -19.69 6.24
C LEU A 188 -5.40 -19.74 7.33
N GLU A 189 -5.44 -18.74 8.22
CA GLU A 189 -6.52 -18.57 9.20
C GLU A 189 -7.49 -17.45 8.83
N VAL A 190 -7.04 -16.40 8.10
CA VAL A 190 -7.84 -15.19 7.89
C VAL A 190 -8.11 -14.83 6.43
N GLY A 191 -7.41 -15.45 5.49
CA GLY A 191 -7.60 -15.22 4.05
C GLY A 191 -8.94 -15.77 3.52
N SER A 192 -9.41 -15.22 2.42
CA SER A 192 -10.74 -15.56 1.87
C SER A 192 -10.93 -17.06 1.62
N LEU A 193 -9.93 -17.73 1.06
CA LEU A 193 -10.00 -19.18 0.80
C LEU A 193 -10.05 -19.99 2.11
N ALA A 194 -9.27 -19.59 3.10
CA ALA A 194 -9.24 -20.24 4.42
C ALA A 194 -10.60 -20.14 5.14
N ILE A 195 -11.24 -18.99 5.06
CA ILE A 195 -12.56 -18.76 5.64
C ILE A 195 -13.60 -19.66 4.99
N VAL A 196 -13.62 -19.73 3.64
CA VAL A 196 -14.56 -20.61 2.89
C VAL A 196 -14.29 -22.08 3.20
N GLU A 197 -13.04 -22.51 3.25
CA GLU A 197 -12.68 -23.88 3.56
C GLU A 197 -13.08 -24.26 5.01
N ARG A 198 -12.90 -23.35 5.95
CA ARG A 198 -13.38 -23.55 7.33
C ARG A 198 -14.89 -23.69 7.40
N TYR A 199 -15.64 -22.88 6.63
CA TYR A 199 -17.09 -22.98 6.53
C TYR A 199 -17.51 -24.36 6.04
N ARG A 200 -16.90 -24.86 4.97
CA ARG A 200 -17.20 -26.21 4.42
C ARG A 200 -16.86 -27.32 5.41
N ARG A 201 -15.72 -27.24 6.08
CA ARG A 201 -15.32 -28.25 7.10
C ARG A 201 -16.25 -28.29 8.30
N GLN A 202 -16.94 -27.22 8.63
CA GLN A 202 -17.92 -27.15 9.70
C GLN A 202 -19.36 -27.55 9.21
N GLY A 203 -19.48 -28.10 8.02
CA GLY A 203 -20.75 -28.59 7.48
C GLY A 203 -21.55 -27.56 6.66
N GLY A 204 -21.02 -26.38 6.43
CA GLY A 204 -21.64 -25.39 5.57
C GLY A 204 -21.52 -25.76 4.09
N THR A 205 -22.62 -25.70 3.35
CA THR A 205 -22.68 -26.11 1.92
C THR A 205 -23.03 -24.96 0.98
N ALA A 206 -23.54 -23.84 1.50
CA ALA A 206 -24.15 -22.78 0.70
C ALA A 206 -23.14 -21.69 0.24
N ALA A 207 -21.89 -21.68 0.74
CA ALA A 207 -20.91 -20.66 0.39
C ALA A 207 -19.90 -21.16 -0.64
N ALA A 208 -19.75 -20.44 -1.75
CA ALA A 208 -18.65 -20.59 -2.72
C ALA A 208 -17.54 -19.56 -2.50
N THR A 209 -17.88 -18.39 -1.96
CA THR A 209 -16.98 -17.26 -1.74
C THR A 209 -17.11 -16.72 -0.31
N VAL A 210 -16.12 -15.95 0.15
CA VAL A 210 -16.21 -15.25 1.44
C VAL A 210 -17.38 -14.25 1.48
N ARG A 211 -17.76 -13.68 0.34
CA ARG A 211 -18.92 -12.78 0.23
C ARG A 211 -20.22 -13.51 0.57
N ASP A 212 -20.33 -14.77 0.14
CA ASP A 212 -21.51 -15.60 0.50
C ASP A 212 -21.57 -15.83 2.00
N ILE A 213 -20.42 -16.01 2.68
CA ILE A 213 -20.38 -16.21 4.14
C ILE A 213 -20.89 -14.96 4.88
N PHE A 214 -20.54 -13.75 4.43
CA PHE A 214 -21.08 -12.53 5.02
C PHE A 214 -22.58 -12.41 4.79
N ARG A 215 -23.07 -12.74 3.60
CA ARG A 215 -24.52 -12.76 3.29
C ARG A 215 -25.26 -13.80 4.16
N LEU A 216 -24.73 -15.01 4.26
CA LEU A 216 -25.30 -16.08 5.09
C LEU A 216 -25.33 -15.70 6.58
N LEU A 217 -24.31 -14.97 7.08
CA LEU A 217 -24.34 -14.42 8.41
C LEU A 217 -25.54 -13.47 8.63
N GLU A 218 -25.83 -12.60 7.66
CA GLU A 218 -26.98 -11.69 7.70
C GLU A 218 -28.31 -12.46 7.70
N GLU A 219 -28.33 -13.64 7.07
CA GLU A 219 -29.47 -14.57 7.03
C GLU A 219 -29.59 -15.45 8.29
N GLY A 220 -28.64 -15.34 9.24
CA GLY A 220 -28.67 -16.07 10.51
C GLY A 220 -28.00 -17.45 10.48
N ASP A 221 -27.15 -17.74 9.49
CA ASP A 221 -26.41 -19.00 9.43
C ASP A 221 -25.39 -19.10 10.60
N GLU A 222 -25.60 -20.08 11.47
CA GLU A 222 -24.78 -20.30 12.67
C GLU A 222 -23.35 -20.74 12.31
N VAL A 223 -23.16 -21.49 11.22
CA VAL A 223 -21.84 -21.91 10.75
C VAL A 223 -21.05 -20.71 10.26
N ALA A 224 -21.68 -19.81 9.49
CA ALA A 224 -21.07 -18.56 9.07
C ALA A 224 -20.66 -17.69 10.27
N ALA A 225 -21.51 -17.60 11.30
CA ALA A 225 -21.21 -16.88 12.53
C ALA A 225 -19.99 -17.47 13.25
N ALA A 226 -19.94 -18.79 13.47
CA ALA A 226 -18.85 -19.48 14.13
C ALA A 226 -17.51 -19.35 13.39
N VAL A 227 -17.55 -19.41 12.07
CA VAL A 227 -16.37 -19.22 11.20
C VAL A 227 -15.81 -17.80 11.32
N LEU A 228 -16.68 -16.79 11.27
CA LEU A 228 -16.26 -15.40 11.40
C LEU A 228 -15.79 -15.05 12.84
N ASP A 229 -16.39 -15.67 13.87
CA ASP A 229 -15.90 -15.56 15.24
C ASP A 229 -14.49 -16.16 15.38
N THR A 230 -14.21 -17.29 14.74
CA THR A 230 -12.87 -17.89 14.72
C THR A 230 -11.88 -16.99 13.97
N THR A 231 -12.24 -16.46 12.82
CA THR A 231 -11.42 -15.51 12.05
C THR A 231 -11.11 -14.27 12.89
N ALA A 232 -12.11 -13.69 13.54
CA ALA A 232 -11.93 -12.52 14.41
C ALA A 232 -10.97 -12.76 15.57
N ARG A 233 -10.94 -13.97 16.15
CA ARG A 233 -9.98 -14.34 17.19
C ARG A 233 -8.55 -14.31 16.67
N TRP A 234 -8.29 -14.88 15.50
CA TRP A 234 -6.95 -14.85 14.91
C TRP A 234 -6.52 -13.44 14.53
N VAL A 235 -7.40 -12.63 14.00
CA VAL A 235 -7.14 -11.21 13.75
C VAL A 235 -6.81 -10.48 15.05
N ALA A 236 -7.56 -10.72 16.12
CA ALA A 236 -7.32 -10.11 17.43
C ALA A 236 -5.97 -10.55 18.04
N VAL A 237 -5.55 -11.80 17.83
CA VAL A 237 -4.20 -12.28 18.24
C VAL A 237 -3.12 -11.54 17.47
N ALA A 238 -3.27 -11.37 16.15
CA ALA A 238 -2.32 -10.61 15.34
C ALA A 238 -2.24 -9.13 15.79
N VAL A 239 -3.39 -8.48 16.02
CA VAL A 239 -3.48 -7.12 16.55
C VAL A 239 -2.78 -7.00 17.91
N ALA A 240 -3.02 -7.93 18.83
CA ALA A 240 -2.36 -7.97 20.13
C ALA A 240 -0.84 -8.14 20.01
N THR A 241 -0.39 -8.98 19.08
CA THR A 241 1.04 -9.19 18.79
C THR A 241 1.69 -7.91 18.29
N LEU A 242 1.09 -7.24 17.28
CA LEU A 242 1.57 -5.97 16.76
C LEU A 242 1.64 -4.90 17.85
N GLN A 243 0.58 -4.80 18.67
CA GLN A 243 0.54 -3.83 19.76
C GLN A 243 1.60 -4.12 20.83
N SER A 244 1.86 -5.39 21.12
CA SER A 244 2.90 -5.79 22.11
C SER A 244 4.31 -5.46 21.65
N LEU A 245 4.58 -5.53 20.35
CA LEU A 245 5.90 -5.33 19.77
C LEU A 245 6.18 -3.87 19.38
N LEU A 246 5.17 -3.13 18.94
CA LEU A 246 5.35 -1.85 18.27
C LEU A 246 4.69 -0.67 18.98
N ASP A 247 3.78 -0.92 19.93
CA ASP A 247 3.02 0.11 20.68
C ASP A 247 2.43 1.19 19.75
N LEU A 248 1.59 0.74 18.82
CA LEU A 248 1.04 1.56 17.75
C LEU A 248 -0.07 2.49 18.24
N GLU A 249 -0.14 3.70 17.70
CA GLU A 249 -1.22 4.66 17.95
C GLU A 249 -2.54 4.24 17.30
N LEU A 250 -2.46 3.54 16.14
CA LEU A 250 -3.64 3.08 15.39
C LEU A 250 -3.29 1.87 14.51
N ILE A 251 -4.19 0.89 14.45
CA ILE A 251 -4.18 -0.16 13.45
C ILE A 251 -5.41 0.03 12.55
N VAL A 252 -5.16 0.34 11.28
CA VAL A 252 -6.18 0.54 10.25
C VAL A 252 -6.52 -0.78 9.59
N PHE A 253 -7.79 -1.14 9.52
CA PHE A 253 -8.27 -2.35 8.87
C PHE A 253 -8.64 -2.06 7.42
N GLY A 254 -7.95 -2.70 6.49
CA GLY A 254 -8.19 -2.59 5.05
C GLY A 254 -8.46 -3.93 4.38
N GLY A 255 -8.55 -3.91 3.05
CA GLY A 255 -8.87 -5.08 2.24
C GLY A 255 -10.37 -5.44 2.29
N SER A 256 -10.81 -6.29 1.37
CA SER A 256 -12.24 -6.59 1.17
C SER A 256 -12.92 -7.31 2.36
N ILE A 257 -12.13 -7.92 3.23
CA ILE A 257 -12.58 -8.61 4.44
C ILE A 257 -12.41 -7.71 5.66
N GLY A 258 -11.26 -7.02 5.77
CA GLY A 258 -10.92 -6.21 6.95
C GLY A 258 -11.84 -5.00 7.15
N VAL A 259 -12.37 -4.42 6.08
CA VAL A 259 -13.33 -3.30 6.16
C VAL A 259 -14.76 -3.72 6.49
N ARG A 260 -15.04 -5.04 6.57
CA ARG A 260 -16.40 -5.52 6.84
C ARG A 260 -16.81 -5.21 8.29
N PRO A 261 -17.92 -4.47 8.51
CA PRO A 261 -18.37 -4.11 9.85
C PRO A 261 -18.59 -5.33 10.77
N GLU A 262 -19.04 -6.44 10.17
CA GLU A 262 -19.34 -7.67 10.89
C GLU A 262 -18.08 -8.33 11.47
N LEU A 263 -16.97 -8.31 10.74
CA LEU A 263 -15.69 -8.80 11.24
C LEU A 263 -15.09 -7.81 12.24
N TYR A 264 -15.10 -6.53 11.91
CA TYR A 264 -14.57 -5.46 12.75
C TYR A 264 -15.21 -5.47 14.15
N ALA A 265 -16.54 -5.52 14.23
CA ALA A 265 -17.26 -5.60 15.51
C ALA A 265 -16.91 -6.85 16.32
N ARG A 266 -16.67 -7.99 15.65
CA ARG A 266 -16.23 -9.22 16.32
C ARG A 266 -14.83 -9.08 16.90
N VAL A 267 -13.90 -8.48 16.14
CA VAL A 267 -12.54 -8.22 16.62
C VAL A 267 -12.58 -7.30 17.84
N GLN A 268 -13.34 -6.19 17.79
CA GLN A 268 -13.49 -5.28 18.94
C GLN A 268 -14.01 -5.98 20.20
N ARG A 269 -14.94 -6.93 20.04
CA ARG A 269 -15.51 -7.69 21.15
C ARG A 269 -14.51 -8.67 21.79
N VAL A 270 -13.67 -9.31 20.96
CA VAL A 270 -12.74 -10.36 21.41
C VAL A 270 -11.42 -9.78 21.93
N LEU A 271 -10.95 -8.68 21.36
CA LEU A 271 -9.63 -8.12 21.64
C LEU A 271 -9.36 -7.84 23.13
N PRO A 272 -10.28 -7.29 23.94
CA PRO A 272 -10.04 -7.05 25.37
C PRO A 272 -9.78 -8.31 26.19
N ALA A 273 -10.24 -9.48 25.76
CA ALA A 273 -9.98 -10.75 26.43
C ALA A 273 -8.56 -11.30 26.10
N ILE A 274 -7.95 -10.85 25.00
CA ILE A 274 -6.62 -11.27 24.55
C ILE A 274 -5.55 -10.27 25.02
N PHE A 275 -5.87 -8.99 24.99
CA PHE A 275 -4.95 -7.90 25.30
C PHE A 275 -5.62 -6.89 26.24
N SER A 276 -5.11 -6.76 27.47
CA SER A 276 -5.75 -5.98 28.53
C SER A 276 -5.59 -4.46 28.40
N ARG A 277 -4.66 -3.99 27.57
CA ARG A 277 -4.46 -2.56 27.33
C ARG A 277 -5.35 -2.09 26.16
N PRO A 278 -5.81 -0.83 26.16
CA PRO A 278 -6.56 -0.29 25.03
C PRO A 278 -5.76 -0.34 23.73
N VAL A 279 -6.39 -0.78 22.64
CA VAL A 279 -5.83 -0.76 21.29
C VAL A 279 -6.77 0.03 20.40
N ALA A 280 -6.26 1.08 19.77
CA ALA A 280 -7.02 1.82 18.78
C ALA A 280 -7.01 1.06 17.45
N ILE A 281 -8.20 0.69 16.99
CA ILE A 281 -8.41 0.12 15.66
C ILE A 281 -9.47 0.95 14.91
N ALA A 282 -9.34 1.06 13.59
CA ALA A 282 -10.33 1.75 12.76
C ALA A 282 -10.44 1.08 11.38
N PRO A 283 -11.60 1.07 10.74
CA PRO A 283 -11.68 0.70 9.33
C PRO A 283 -11.00 1.77 8.47
N SER A 284 -10.44 1.35 7.34
CA SER A 284 -9.87 2.25 6.33
C SER A 284 -10.88 3.31 5.91
N GLN A 285 -10.47 4.56 5.94
CA GLN A 285 -11.28 5.69 5.47
C GLN A 285 -11.26 5.78 3.94
N LEU A 286 -10.14 5.38 3.32
CA LEU A 286 -9.96 5.42 1.87
C LEU A 286 -10.46 4.15 1.18
N GLY A 287 -10.72 3.08 1.94
CA GLY A 287 -11.27 1.82 1.44
C GLY A 287 -10.39 1.15 0.39
N ASP A 288 -10.99 0.78 -0.72
CA ASP A 288 -10.33 0.11 -1.85
C ASP A 288 -9.47 1.05 -2.72
N ARG A 289 -9.46 2.34 -2.41
CA ARG A 289 -8.63 3.36 -3.06
C ARG A 289 -7.34 3.66 -2.28
N ALA A 290 -7.15 3.09 -1.09
CA ALA A 290 -6.04 3.44 -0.22
C ALA A 290 -4.66 3.29 -0.91
N GLY A 291 -4.43 2.17 -1.63
CA GLY A 291 -3.20 1.92 -2.39
C GLY A 291 -2.96 2.96 -3.49
N LEU A 292 -3.97 3.22 -4.34
CA LEU A 292 -3.87 4.21 -5.40
C LEU A 292 -3.63 5.63 -4.85
N ILE A 293 -4.38 6.03 -3.82
CA ILE A 293 -4.20 7.35 -3.18
C ILE A 293 -2.81 7.47 -2.58
N GLY A 294 -2.32 6.41 -1.91
CA GLY A 294 -0.94 6.38 -1.40
C GLY A 294 0.10 6.50 -2.50
N ALA A 295 -0.08 5.82 -3.62
CA ALA A 295 0.79 5.93 -4.79
C ALA A 295 0.78 7.37 -5.36
N VAL A 296 -0.39 8.01 -5.48
CA VAL A 296 -0.50 9.42 -5.89
C VAL A 296 0.23 10.34 -4.92
N CYS A 297 0.04 10.15 -3.61
CA CYS A 297 0.70 10.96 -2.58
C CYS A 297 2.23 10.84 -2.65
N ALA A 298 2.74 9.60 -2.79
CA ALA A 298 4.17 9.32 -2.94
C ALA A 298 4.74 9.97 -4.21
N ALA A 299 4.08 9.78 -5.35
CA ALA A 299 4.49 10.35 -6.63
C ALA A 299 4.52 11.88 -6.61
N ALA A 300 3.47 12.51 -6.08
CA ALA A 300 3.38 13.96 -5.96
C ALA A 300 4.45 14.52 -4.98
N GLN A 301 4.76 13.81 -3.91
CA GLN A 301 5.83 14.18 -2.98
C GLN A 301 7.20 14.15 -3.66
N ALA A 302 7.51 13.08 -4.38
CA ALA A 302 8.76 12.96 -5.15
C ALA A 302 8.88 14.08 -6.18
N LEU A 303 7.80 14.37 -6.91
CA LEU A 303 7.77 15.44 -7.90
C LEU A 303 8.07 16.82 -7.29
N ARG A 304 7.57 17.12 -6.08
CA ARG A 304 7.89 18.37 -5.35
C ARG A 304 9.35 18.46 -4.95
N GLN A 305 9.91 17.35 -4.42
CA GLN A 305 11.32 17.30 -3.98
C GLN A 305 12.30 17.58 -5.13
N HIS A 306 11.98 17.14 -6.36
CA HIS A 306 12.79 17.43 -7.55
C HIS A 306 12.70 18.89 -8.02
N GLN A 307 11.63 19.61 -7.67
CA GLN A 307 11.44 21.01 -8.05
C GLN A 307 12.12 22.01 -7.11
N GLU A 308 12.30 21.67 -5.82
CA GLU A 308 12.91 22.58 -4.83
C GLU A 308 14.38 22.95 -5.09
N PRO A 309 15.30 22.05 -5.51
CA PRO A 309 16.68 22.40 -5.81
C PRO A 309 16.80 23.39 -6.96
N ALA A 310 15.99 23.21 -8.02
CA ALA A 310 15.97 24.11 -9.19
C ALA A 310 15.53 25.54 -8.81
N GLN A 311 14.66 25.69 -7.81
CA GLN A 311 14.20 27.00 -7.35
C GLN A 311 15.24 27.70 -6.47
N ARG A 312 16.00 26.97 -5.66
CA ARG A 312 17.10 27.53 -4.86
C ARG A 312 18.24 28.05 -5.74
N THR A 313 18.59 27.31 -6.79
CA THR A 313 19.63 27.71 -7.75
C THR A 313 19.19 28.90 -8.58
N ALA A 314 17.93 28.96 -9.02
CA ALA A 314 17.39 30.10 -9.76
C ALA A 314 17.28 31.37 -8.89
N ALA A 315 16.91 31.23 -7.61
CA ALA A 315 16.84 32.36 -6.67
C ALA A 315 18.23 32.91 -6.32
N ALA A 316 19.24 32.03 -6.22
CA ALA A 316 20.63 32.45 -5.98
C ALA A 316 21.24 33.18 -7.19
N ALA A 317 20.85 32.79 -8.42
CA ALA A 317 21.31 33.43 -9.65
C ALA A 317 20.63 34.79 -9.92
N SER A 318 19.50 35.09 -9.29
CA SER A 318 18.75 36.35 -9.46
C SER A 318 19.09 37.45 -8.48
N HIS A 319 19.99 37.21 -7.49
CA HIS A 319 20.47 38.25 -6.60
C HIS A 319 21.75 38.92 -7.19
N PRO A 320 21.68 40.18 -7.63
CA PRO A 320 22.89 40.88 -8.07
C PRO A 320 23.83 41.06 -6.84
N ALA A 321 25.06 40.60 -6.99
CA ALA A 321 26.11 40.81 -6.01
C ALA A 321 26.15 42.29 -5.61
N ALA A 322 25.89 42.59 -4.35
CA ALA A 322 26.11 43.88 -3.78
C ALA A 322 27.60 44.23 -4.00
N ARG A 323 27.84 45.26 -4.77
CA ARG A 323 29.21 45.80 -4.99
C ARG A 323 29.74 46.23 -3.63
N ASP A 324 30.77 45.57 -3.19
CA ASP A 324 31.57 45.89 -2.02
C ASP A 324 32.31 47.23 -2.32
N GLY A 325 31.79 48.27 -1.75
CA GLY A 325 32.44 49.59 -1.77
C GLY A 325 33.48 49.62 -0.69
N SER A 326 34.68 49.12 -0.99
CA SER A 326 35.87 49.32 -0.17
C SER A 326 36.29 50.79 -0.19
N ALA A 327 35.88 51.56 0.86
CA ALA A 327 36.48 52.84 1.17
C ALA A 327 37.80 52.61 1.86
N GLU A 328 38.88 52.88 1.16
CA GLU A 328 40.24 53.03 1.73
C GLU A 328 40.26 54.12 2.80
N CYS A 329 40.51 53.75 4.05
CA CYS A 329 40.89 54.68 5.11
C CYS A 329 42.39 54.76 5.14
N ARG A 330 42.96 55.88 4.71
CA ARG A 330 44.43 56.23 4.89
C ARG A 330 44.64 56.56 6.32
N PRO A 331 45.80 56.17 6.93
CA PRO A 331 46.26 56.69 8.21
C PRO A 331 46.93 58.00 8.01
N GLY A 332 46.55 58.99 8.73
CA GLY A 332 47.28 60.27 8.90
C GLY A 332 47.57 60.50 10.34
N GLU A 333 48.87 60.65 10.60
CA GLU A 333 49.62 61.28 11.73
C GLU A 333 49.16 60.99 13.17
#